data_e42e4cde1896d70f5357bdb375e82dc4
#
_entry.id   e42e4cde1896d70f5357bdb375e82dc4
#
_cell.length_a   1.000
_cell.length_b   1.000
_cell.length_c   1.000
_cell.angle_alpha   90.00
_cell.angle_beta   90.00
_cell.angle_gamma   90.00
#
_symmetry.space_group_name_H-M   'P 1'
#
loop_
_entity.id
_entity.type
_entity.pdbx_description
1 polymer ?
#
loop_
_entity_poly.entity_id
_entity_poly.type
_entity_poly.pdbx_seq_one_letter_code
_entity_poly.pdbx_strand_id
1 'polypeptide(L)'
;MGLTEHLRTGTTLALNCHFPPPSLRFLVRSSSTARPCRCDVVFDAYMKLPSVDDVLDALVVPGFSKIGYAVRSRASDWKPLGSYSMHDKTAVITGHTSGIGFATAVALRAMGASLYLVGRDEQRSNEAADRIRESVSSDGSVKVGVADMGELSQVRELAERIAVDCTRVDVLVHNAGALLKQRARTSWGEDQIVASQVVGPHLLTSLLLPLLRAAHGRVITVSSGGMYPVGLPYLAGDRSLAMPDASYDGTKQYAIAKRAQVTLNEMWAAREPQVHFHAMHPGWADTPGVASSIPGFRKVMLPVLRSSAEGADTVAWLAADDLAGITSGRFWCDRHVRPIHKLPATKKRDTPEARELLWKWVERGAQTLA
;
A
#
# COMPACT_ATOMS: atom_id res chain seq x y z
N MET A 1 -51.14 -32.70 -40.48
CA MET A 1 -50.50 -34.04 -40.46
C MET A 1 -49.18 -33.86 -39.79
N GLY A 2 -49.02 -34.15 -38.61
CA GLY A 2 -49.00 -35.35 -37.80
C GLY A 2 -47.65 -35.33 -37.11
N LEU A 3 -47.56 -35.04 -35.76
CA LEU A 3 -47.40 -36.01 -34.66
C LEU A 3 -46.01 -36.74 -34.74
N THR A 4 -45.16 -36.78 -33.82
CA THR A 4 -45.07 -37.07 -32.39
C THR A 4 -43.61 -37.28 -32.00
N GLU A 5 -43.22 -36.81 -30.83
CA GLU A 5 -42.50 -37.46 -29.69
C GLU A 5 -41.21 -38.28 -29.92
N HIS A 6 -40.13 -37.96 -29.19
CA HIS A 6 -39.65 -38.65 -27.97
C HIS A 6 -38.32 -38.07 -27.48
N LEU A 7 -38.31 -37.46 -26.34
CA LEU A 7 -37.67 -37.72 -25.02
C LEU A 7 -36.33 -38.49 -24.94
N ARG A 8 -35.43 -37.88 -24.04
CA ARG A 8 -34.34 -38.45 -23.21
C ARG A 8 -32.97 -38.45 -23.87
N THR A 9 -31.92 -37.95 -23.23
CA THR A 9 -31.44 -38.09 -21.85
C THR A 9 -30.42 -37.02 -21.55
N GLY A 10 -30.38 -36.52 -20.33
CA GLY A 10 -29.45 -35.57 -19.81
C GLY A 10 -28.05 -36.18 -19.50
N THR A 11 -27.08 -35.30 -19.49
CA THR A 11 -25.84 -35.52 -18.76
C THR A 11 -25.43 -34.18 -18.14
N THR A 12 -25.70 -34.05 -16.85
CA THR A 12 -25.28 -32.94 -15.99
C THR A 12 -23.84 -33.17 -15.58
N LEU A 13 -22.93 -32.31 -16.01
CA LEU A 13 -21.58 -32.25 -15.47
C LEU A 13 -21.64 -31.36 -14.22
N ALA A 14 -21.57 -31.98 -13.05
CA ALA A 14 -21.43 -31.33 -11.77
C ALA A 14 -19.98 -30.93 -11.54
N LEU A 15 -19.69 -29.64 -11.55
CA LEU A 15 -18.46 -29.09 -11.03
C LEU A 15 -18.60 -28.96 -9.49
N ASN A 16 -17.90 -29.82 -8.77
CA ASN A 16 -17.76 -29.74 -7.31
C ASN A 16 -16.82 -28.60 -6.94
N CYS A 17 -17.38 -27.44 -6.62
CA CYS A 17 -16.68 -26.43 -5.85
C CYS A 17 -17.00 -26.62 -4.37
N HIS A 18 -16.04 -27.13 -3.61
CA HIS A 18 -16.11 -27.18 -2.15
C HIS A 18 -15.78 -25.81 -1.58
N PHE A 19 -16.81 -25.02 -1.26
CA PHE A 19 -16.75 -23.95 -0.27
C PHE A 19 -17.78 -24.26 0.82
N PRO A 20 -17.41 -24.20 2.11
CA PRO A 20 -18.41 -24.33 3.15
C PRO A 20 -19.28 -23.06 3.22
N PRO A 21 -20.61 -23.18 3.29
CA PRO A 21 -21.48 -22.02 3.37
C PRO A 21 -21.46 -21.41 4.79
N PRO A 22 -21.68 -20.09 4.90
CA PRO A 22 -21.95 -19.47 6.21
C PRO A 22 -23.33 -19.93 6.71
N SER A 23 -23.40 -20.31 7.95
CA SER A 23 -24.60 -20.79 8.64
C SER A 23 -25.71 -19.73 8.64
N LEU A 24 -26.74 -19.93 7.81
CA LEU A 24 -28.04 -19.28 7.95
C LEU A 24 -28.85 -20.02 9.03
N ARG A 25 -29.15 -19.36 10.12
CA ARG A 25 -30.10 -19.85 11.12
C ARG A 25 -31.52 -19.63 10.61
N PHE A 26 -32.22 -20.70 10.27
CA PHE A 26 -33.67 -20.69 10.15
C PHE A 26 -34.30 -20.86 11.54
N LEU A 27 -35.11 -19.86 11.95
CA LEU A 27 -35.97 -19.96 13.12
C LEU A 27 -37.19 -20.84 12.78
N VAL A 28 -37.15 -22.09 13.21
CA VAL A 28 -38.36 -22.92 13.28
C VAL A 28 -38.98 -22.76 14.66
N ARG A 29 -40.12 -22.10 14.76
CA ARG A 29 -40.95 -22.12 15.97
C ARG A 29 -41.64 -23.48 16.06
N SER A 30 -41.22 -24.31 17.04
CA SER A 30 -42.05 -25.41 17.53
C SER A 30 -42.39 -25.16 19.00
N SER A 31 -43.66 -25.12 19.29
CA SER A 31 -44.20 -25.09 20.64
C SER A 31 -44.09 -26.48 21.24
N SER A 32 -43.17 -26.67 22.16
CA SER A 32 -43.23 -27.79 23.12
C SER A 32 -42.38 -27.47 24.35
N THR A 33 -43.01 -27.57 25.48
CA THR A 33 -42.48 -27.37 26.82
C THR A 33 -41.54 -28.53 27.20
N ALA A 34 -40.25 -28.36 26.90
CA ALA A 34 -39.23 -29.23 27.49
C ALA A 34 -38.06 -28.30 27.98
N ARG A 35 -37.70 -28.51 29.25
CA ARG A 35 -36.62 -27.77 29.91
C ARG A 35 -35.31 -28.03 29.16
N PRO A 36 -34.51 -27.00 28.85
CA PRO A 36 -33.22 -27.21 28.18
C PRO A 36 -32.26 -27.95 29.14
N CYS A 37 -31.74 -29.04 28.63
CA CYS A 37 -30.66 -29.79 29.29
C CYS A 37 -29.38 -28.92 29.27
N ARG A 38 -28.70 -28.82 30.40
CA ARG A 38 -27.59 -27.92 30.70
C ARG A 38 -26.24 -28.38 30.09
N CYS A 39 -26.26 -28.98 28.90
CA CYS A 39 -25.04 -29.58 28.30
C CYS A 39 -24.50 -28.89 27.06
N ASP A 40 -25.15 -27.82 26.54
CA ASP A 40 -24.74 -27.21 25.25
C ASP A 40 -23.96 -25.91 25.38
N VAL A 41 -23.35 -25.58 26.50
CA VAL A 41 -22.66 -24.29 26.73
C VAL A 41 -21.13 -24.45 26.92
N VAL A 42 -20.52 -25.57 26.60
CA VAL A 42 -19.08 -25.80 26.89
C VAL A 42 -18.24 -26.12 25.64
N PHE A 43 -18.63 -25.86 24.41
CA PHE A 43 -17.82 -26.29 23.27
C PHE A 43 -17.53 -25.21 22.21
N ASP A 44 -17.40 -23.93 22.57
CA ASP A 44 -16.94 -22.91 21.60
C ASP A 44 -15.77 -22.04 22.09
N ALA A 45 -15.08 -22.47 23.11
CA ALA A 45 -13.81 -21.83 23.51
C ALA A 45 -12.62 -22.74 23.20
N TYR A 46 -12.52 -23.23 21.96
CA TYR A 46 -11.22 -23.62 21.44
C TYR A 46 -10.45 -22.33 21.22
N MET A 47 -9.54 -22.01 22.14
CA MET A 47 -8.46 -21.05 21.86
C MET A 47 -7.76 -21.55 20.59
N LYS A 48 -8.06 -20.93 19.43
CA LYS A 48 -7.23 -21.12 18.24
C LYS A 48 -5.83 -20.73 18.66
N LEU A 49 -4.92 -21.69 18.69
CA LEU A 49 -3.51 -21.37 18.86
C LEU A 49 -3.14 -20.31 17.82
N PRO A 50 -2.44 -19.24 18.23
CA PRO A 50 -2.05 -18.20 17.30
C PRO A 50 -1.23 -18.82 16.16
N SER A 51 -1.52 -18.44 14.93
CA SER A 51 -0.72 -18.86 13.78
C SER A 51 0.71 -18.33 13.91
N VAL A 52 1.65 -18.93 13.19
CA VAL A 52 3.03 -18.41 13.12
C VAL A 52 3.05 -16.94 12.68
N ASP A 53 2.13 -16.57 11.78
CA ASP A 53 2.00 -15.18 11.34
C ASP A 53 1.50 -14.24 12.45
N ASP A 54 0.52 -14.67 13.26
CA ASP A 54 0.02 -13.88 14.41
C ASP A 54 1.14 -13.63 15.44
N VAL A 55 1.97 -14.65 15.71
CA VAL A 55 3.12 -14.51 16.60
C VAL A 55 4.15 -13.53 16.03
N LEU A 56 4.48 -13.66 14.75
CA LEU A 56 5.41 -12.74 14.08
C LEU A 56 4.85 -11.31 14.00
N ASP A 57 3.54 -11.14 13.81
CA ASP A 57 2.93 -9.81 13.78
C ASP A 57 2.89 -9.14 15.16
N ALA A 58 2.79 -9.92 16.22
CA ALA A 58 2.90 -9.42 17.60
C ALA A 58 4.33 -9.02 17.98
N LEU A 59 5.34 -9.69 17.41
CA LEU A 59 6.75 -9.47 17.70
C LEU A 59 7.38 -8.52 16.67
N VAL A 60 7.70 -7.31 17.10
CA VAL A 60 8.21 -6.23 16.21
C VAL A 60 9.53 -6.62 15.53
N VAL A 61 10.52 -7.09 16.30
CA VAL A 61 11.87 -7.38 15.76
C VAL A 61 11.86 -8.54 14.76
N PRO A 62 11.43 -9.75 15.10
CA PRO A 62 11.38 -10.82 14.12
C PRO A 62 10.36 -10.52 13.01
N GLY A 63 9.21 -9.93 13.32
CA GLY A 63 8.14 -9.68 12.35
C GLY A 63 8.52 -8.73 11.23
N PHE A 64 9.34 -7.70 11.52
CA PHE A 64 9.74 -6.69 10.54
C PHE A 64 11.11 -6.96 9.89
N SER A 65 11.84 -7.96 10.39
CA SER A 65 13.15 -8.34 9.88
C SER A 65 13.09 -9.32 8.71
N LYS A 66 14.26 -9.64 8.13
CA LYS A 66 14.38 -10.71 7.12
C LYS A 66 13.95 -12.09 7.63
N ILE A 67 13.98 -12.30 8.96
CA ILE A 67 13.54 -13.56 9.59
C ILE A 67 12.03 -13.72 9.36
N GLY A 68 11.25 -12.70 9.70
CA GLY A 68 9.79 -12.71 9.48
C GLY A 68 9.41 -12.87 8.00
N TYR A 69 10.12 -12.18 7.12
CA TYR A 69 9.96 -12.34 5.68
C TYR A 69 10.21 -13.80 5.25
N ALA A 70 11.35 -14.37 5.63
CA ALA A 70 11.72 -15.73 5.26
C ALA A 70 10.77 -16.80 5.82
N VAL A 71 10.27 -16.61 7.03
CA VAL A 71 9.30 -17.53 7.64
C VAL A 71 7.95 -17.44 6.92
N ARG A 72 7.43 -16.22 6.71
CA ARG A 72 6.13 -16.02 6.04
C ARG A 72 6.14 -16.50 4.59
N SER A 73 7.21 -16.21 3.84
CA SER A 73 7.32 -16.63 2.45
C SER A 73 7.28 -18.14 2.28
N ARG A 74 7.85 -18.89 3.23
CA ARG A 74 7.82 -20.36 3.21
C ARG A 74 6.51 -20.93 3.76
N ALA A 75 6.01 -20.37 4.88
CA ALA A 75 4.81 -20.87 5.54
C ALA A 75 3.53 -20.64 4.70
N SER A 76 3.50 -19.60 3.88
CA SER A 76 2.34 -19.23 3.05
C SER A 76 2.50 -19.62 1.57
N ASP A 77 3.54 -20.37 1.24
CA ASP A 77 3.83 -20.86 -0.13
C ASP A 77 3.65 -19.76 -1.20
N TRP A 78 4.41 -18.67 -1.05
CA TRP A 78 4.24 -17.51 -1.92
C TRP A 78 4.56 -17.83 -3.38
N LYS A 79 3.63 -17.54 -4.24
CA LYS A 79 3.86 -17.58 -5.69
C LYS A 79 5.05 -16.66 -6.05
N PRO A 80 6.07 -17.14 -6.76
CA PRO A 80 7.23 -16.33 -7.14
C PRO A 80 6.83 -15.12 -7.97
N LEU A 81 7.42 -13.96 -7.72
CA LEU A 81 7.11 -12.73 -8.47
C LEU A 81 7.28 -12.89 -9.98
N GLY A 82 8.30 -13.64 -10.43
CA GLY A 82 8.54 -13.91 -11.86
C GLY A 82 7.48 -14.76 -12.55
N SER A 83 6.49 -15.30 -11.81
CA SER A 83 5.35 -16.03 -12.41
C SER A 83 4.15 -15.15 -12.71
N TYR A 84 4.18 -13.85 -12.33
CA TYR A 84 3.18 -12.88 -12.72
C TYR A 84 3.54 -12.20 -14.03
N SER A 85 2.55 -11.73 -14.76
CA SER A 85 2.73 -10.98 -16.01
C SER A 85 2.13 -9.59 -15.87
N MET A 86 2.91 -8.59 -16.30
CA MET A 86 2.48 -7.20 -16.42
C MET A 86 2.71 -6.67 -17.84
N HIS A 87 2.72 -7.54 -18.83
CA HIS A 87 2.74 -7.11 -20.23
C HIS A 87 1.55 -6.17 -20.51
N ASP A 88 1.77 -5.15 -21.31
CA ASP A 88 0.80 -4.10 -21.65
C ASP A 88 0.29 -3.29 -20.44
N LYS A 89 0.96 -3.37 -19.30
CA LYS A 89 0.67 -2.59 -18.10
C LYS A 89 1.68 -1.46 -17.95
N THR A 90 1.17 -0.28 -17.55
CA THR A 90 1.99 0.91 -17.26
C THR A 90 2.03 1.14 -15.76
N ALA A 91 3.24 1.17 -15.20
CA ALA A 91 3.49 1.48 -13.80
C ALA A 91 4.24 2.80 -13.63
N VAL A 92 3.66 3.75 -12.88
CA VAL A 92 4.31 4.99 -12.45
C VAL A 92 4.90 4.78 -11.06
N ILE A 93 6.20 5.03 -10.86
CA ILE A 93 6.90 4.77 -9.61
C ILE A 93 7.64 6.02 -9.16
N THR A 94 7.28 6.58 -8.00
CA THR A 94 7.99 7.71 -7.41
C THR A 94 9.15 7.24 -6.51
N GLY A 95 10.32 7.93 -6.59
CA GLY A 95 11.49 7.61 -5.75
C GLY A 95 12.22 6.34 -6.16
N HIS A 96 12.39 6.11 -7.45
CA HIS A 96 12.99 4.92 -8.05
C HIS A 96 14.53 4.87 -8.02
N THR A 97 15.20 5.94 -7.63
CA THR A 97 16.67 6.06 -7.79
C THR A 97 17.48 5.12 -6.89
N SER A 98 16.88 4.57 -5.85
CA SER A 98 17.53 3.64 -4.94
C SER A 98 16.54 2.85 -4.08
N GLY A 99 17.03 1.88 -3.29
CA GLY A 99 16.27 1.18 -2.26
C GLY A 99 15.04 0.45 -2.79
N ILE A 100 13.92 0.59 -2.08
CA ILE A 100 12.67 -0.12 -2.37
C ILE A 100 12.10 0.28 -3.74
N GLY A 101 12.12 1.58 -4.08
CA GLY A 101 11.61 2.05 -5.38
C GLY A 101 12.40 1.50 -6.56
N PHE A 102 13.74 1.42 -6.45
CA PHE A 102 14.58 0.80 -7.46
C PHE A 102 14.26 -0.70 -7.60
N ALA A 103 14.21 -1.42 -6.48
CA ALA A 103 13.91 -2.85 -6.48
C ALA A 103 12.48 -3.15 -7.00
N THR A 104 11.51 -2.29 -6.69
CA THR A 104 10.15 -2.37 -7.26
C THR A 104 10.18 -2.21 -8.78
N ALA A 105 10.91 -1.20 -9.29
CA ALA A 105 11.02 -0.98 -10.73
C ALA A 105 11.65 -2.18 -11.45
N VAL A 106 12.73 -2.75 -10.89
CA VAL A 106 13.35 -3.97 -11.43
C VAL A 106 12.35 -5.14 -11.45
N ALA A 107 11.61 -5.36 -10.36
CA ALA A 107 10.64 -6.45 -10.28
C ALA A 107 9.48 -6.29 -11.28
N LEU A 108 8.90 -5.09 -11.41
CA LEU A 108 7.80 -4.85 -12.36
C LEU A 108 8.27 -4.95 -13.81
N ARG A 109 9.49 -4.47 -14.10
CA ARG A 109 10.09 -4.65 -15.41
C ARG A 109 10.30 -6.12 -15.75
N ALA A 110 10.76 -6.93 -14.79
CA ALA A 110 10.93 -8.37 -14.97
C ALA A 110 9.60 -9.11 -15.27
N MET A 111 8.46 -8.54 -14.86
CA MET A 111 7.12 -9.02 -15.20
C MET A 111 6.61 -8.48 -16.55
N GLY A 112 7.37 -7.64 -17.25
CA GLY A 112 7.00 -7.10 -18.57
C GLY A 112 6.35 -5.72 -18.55
N ALA A 113 6.27 -5.02 -17.39
CA ALA A 113 5.64 -3.71 -17.31
C ALA A 113 6.42 -2.62 -18.06
N SER A 114 5.71 -1.68 -18.67
CA SER A 114 6.22 -0.36 -19.04
C SER A 114 6.30 0.52 -17.79
N LEU A 115 7.43 1.23 -17.63
CA LEU A 115 7.71 2.02 -16.44
C LEU A 115 7.75 3.51 -16.74
N TYR A 116 7.12 4.31 -15.89
CA TYR A 116 7.30 5.75 -15.80
C TYR A 116 7.94 6.07 -14.43
N LEU A 117 9.23 6.36 -14.45
CA LEU A 117 10.07 6.48 -13.27
C LEU A 117 10.19 7.94 -12.86
N VAL A 118 9.74 8.28 -11.65
CA VAL A 118 9.74 9.65 -11.15
C VAL A 118 10.81 9.85 -10.08
N GLY A 119 11.68 10.83 -10.28
CA GLY A 119 12.70 11.26 -9.34
C GLY A 119 12.89 12.77 -9.36
N ARG A 120 13.49 13.33 -8.32
CA ARG A 120 13.67 14.78 -8.20
C ARG A 120 14.97 15.32 -8.83
N ASP A 121 15.92 14.45 -9.08
CA ASP A 121 17.22 14.76 -9.66
C ASP A 121 17.33 14.04 -11.00
N GLU A 122 17.51 14.79 -12.07
CA GLU A 122 17.47 14.28 -13.43
C GLU A 122 18.62 13.31 -13.72
N GLN A 123 19.85 13.66 -13.35
CA GLN A 123 21.00 12.82 -13.61
C GLN A 123 20.87 11.48 -12.90
N ARG A 124 20.61 11.49 -11.59
CA ARG A 124 20.43 10.27 -10.80
C ARG A 124 19.25 9.43 -11.26
N SER A 125 18.21 10.08 -11.76
CA SER A 125 17.02 9.38 -12.30
C SER A 125 17.34 8.65 -13.58
N ASN A 126 18.08 9.27 -14.50
CA ASN A 126 18.51 8.65 -15.74
C ASN A 126 19.52 7.52 -15.48
N GLU A 127 20.54 7.74 -14.64
CA GLU A 127 21.48 6.68 -14.24
C GLU A 127 20.78 5.45 -13.62
N ALA A 128 19.77 5.68 -12.78
CA ALA A 128 18.98 4.59 -12.20
C ALA A 128 18.13 3.88 -13.24
N ALA A 129 17.52 4.64 -14.18
CA ALA A 129 16.74 4.05 -15.27
C ALA A 129 17.60 3.19 -16.20
N ASP A 130 18.83 3.60 -16.52
CA ASP A 130 19.76 2.82 -17.32
C ASP A 130 20.15 1.51 -16.60
N ARG A 131 20.47 1.57 -15.31
CA ARG A 131 20.70 0.38 -14.49
C ARG A 131 19.49 -0.57 -14.45
N ILE A 132 18.27 -0.03 -14.44
CA ILE A 132 17.05 -0.85 -14.49
C ILE A 132 16.91 -1.51 -15.88
N ARG A 133 17.20 -0.78 -16.96
CA ARG A 133 17.18 -1.34 -18.33
C ARG A 133 18.20 -2.47 -18.49
N GLU A 134 19.40 -2.29 -17.98
CA GLU A 134 20.50 -3.26 -18.03
C GLU A 134 20.25 -4.50 -17.17
N SER A 135 19.58 -4.34 -16.01
CA SER A 135 19.36 -5.44 -15.06
C SER A 135 18.35 -6.49 -15.55
N VAL A 136 17.45 -6.11 -16.46
CA VAL A 136 16.36 -6.99 -16.94
C VAL A 136 16.06 -6.72 -18.40
N SER A 137 16.15 -7.76 -19.23
CA SER A 137 15.65 -7.73 -20.61
C SER A 137 14.12 -7.79 -20.58
N SER A 138 13.46 -6.81 -21.20
CA SER A 138 12.00 -6.72 -21.26
C SER A 138 11.59 -5.77 -22.39
N ASP A 139 10.49 -6.06 -23.04
CA ASP A 139 9.92 -5.25 -24.11
C ASP A 139 9.21 -3.99 -23.58
N GLY A 140 8.94 -3.93 -22.29
CA GLY A 140 8.33 -2.77 -21.66
C GLY A 140 9.20 -1.51 -21.79
N SER A 141 8.60 -0.38 -22.11
CA SER A 141 9.30 0.92 -22.19
C SER A 141 9.71 1.42 -20.80
N VAL A 142 10.77 2.27 -20.76
CA VAL A 142 11.18 2.96 -19.53
C VAL A 142 11.32 4.43 -19.83
N LYS A 143 10.43 5.26 -19.27
CA LYS A 143 10.45 6.73 -19.32
C LYS A 143 10.85 7.30 -17.96
N VAL A 144 11.46 8.48 -17.97
CA VAL A 144 11.85 9.21 -16.75
C VAL A 144 11.09 10.53 -16.70
N GLY A 145 10.48 10.81 -15.55
CA GLY A 145 9.92 12.10 -15.19
C GLY A 145 10.68 12.74 -14.03
N VAL A 146 10.94 14.03 -14.12
CA VAL A 146 11.63 14.78 -13.06
C VAL A 146 10.62 15.65 -12.33
N ALA A 147 10.48 15.42 -11.02
CA ALA A 147 9.67 16.24 -10.12
C ALA A 147 10.05 15.98 -8.65
N ASP A 148 10.17 17.03 -7.85
CA ASP A 148 10.12 16.92 -6.39
C ASP A 148 8.65 16.81 -5.97
N MET A 149 8.32 15.72 -5.30
CA MET A 149 6.94 15.48 -4.80
C MET A 149 6.50 16.49 -3.73
N GLY A 150 7.41 17.27 -3.18
CA GLY A 150 7.11 18.37 -2.26
C GLY A 150 6.75 19.69 -2.97
N GLU A 151 7.07 19.84 -4.26
CA GLU A 151 6.83 21.03 -5.05
C GLU A 151 5.60 20.83 -5.95
N LEU A 152 4.47 21.38 -5.55
CA LEU A 152 3.16 21.07 -6.16
C LEU A 152 3.05 21.52 -7.62
N SER A 153 3.74 22.58 -8.04
CA SER A 153 3.84 22.97 -9.46
C SER A 153 4.49 21.87 -10.29
N GLN A 154 5.62 21.32 -9.81
CA GLN A 154 6.30 20.21 -10.48
C GLN A 154 5.46 18.94 -10.53
N VAL A 155 4.65 18.67 -9.49
CA VAL A 155 3.71 17.54 -9.48
C VAL A 155 2.61 17.72 -10.54
N ARG A 156 2.09 18.94 -10.77
CA ARG A 156 1.11 19.22 -11.82
C ARG A 156 1.72 19.03 -13.20
N GLU A 157 2.87 19.65 -13.48
CA GLU A 157 3.59 19.48 -14.73
C GLU A 157 3.94 18.01 -15.02
N LEU A 158 4.31 17.24 -13.98
CA LEU A 158 4.53 15.81 -14.10
C LEU A 158 3.26 15.08 -14.51
N ALA A 159 2.13 15.38 -13.88
CA ALA A 159 0.86 14.73 -14.20
C ALA A 159 0.42 15.02 -15.64
N GLU A 160 0.61 16.25 -16.12
CA GLU A 160 0.35 16.64 -17.51
C GLU A 160 1.23 15.84 -18.48
N ARG A 161 2.54 15.74 -18.20
CA ARG A 161 3.45 14.92 -19.03
C ARG A 161 3.05 13.45 -19.05
N ILE A 162 2.67 12.88 -17.91
CA ILE A 162 2.19 11.48 -17.85
C ILE A 162 0.91 11.33 -18.68
N ALA A 163 -0.01 12.30 -18.63
CA ALA A 163 -1.26 12.26 -19.39
C ALA A 163 -1.06 12.36 -20.92
N VAL A 164 0.01 13.03 -21.36
CA VAL A 164 0.42 13.06 -22.79
C VAL A 164 1.09 11.73 -23.18
N ASP A 165 1.91 11.19 -22.30
CA ASP A 165 2.75 10.03 -22.57
C ASP A 165 2.01 8.68 -22.46
N CYS A 166 0.92 8.64 -21.68
CA CYS A 166 0.24 7.41 -21.32
C CYS A 166 -1.27 7.56 -21.54
N THR A 167 -1.88 6.57 -22.18
CA THR A 167 -3.34 6.49 -22.34
C THR A 167 -4.03 5.90 -21.12
N ARG A 168 -3.27 5.19 -20.25
CA ARG A 168 -3.73 4.56 -19.01
C ARG A 168 -2.58 4.40 -18.03
N VAL A 169 -2.90 4.33 -16.75
CA VAL A 169 -1.97 3.97 -15.66
C VAL A 169 -2.56 2.80 -14.89
N ASP A 170 -1.91 1.65 -14.99
CA ASP A 170 -2.36 0.43 -14.31
C ASP A 170 -1.91 0.39 -12.86
N VAL A 171 -0.73 0.95 -12.56
CA VAL A 171 -0.18 0.99 -11.20
C VAL A 171 0.48 2.33 -10.94
N LEU A 172 0.11 2.98 -9.83
CA LEU A 172 0.79 4.16 -9.30
C LEU A 172 1.40 3.81 -7.94
N VAL A 173 2.73 3.85 -7.85
CA VAL A 173 3.46 3.57 -6.61
C VAL A 173 3.97 4.86 -5.98
N HIS A 174 3.38 5.26 -4.87
CA HIS A 174 3.89 6.32 -4.02
C HIS A 174 4.94 5.76 -3.07
N ASN A 175 6.20 5.74 -3.53
CA ASN A 175 7.34 5.27 -2.74
C ASN A 175 8.27 6.41 -2.33
N ALA A 176 8.29 7.53 -3.07
CA ALA A 176 9.12 8.67 -2.69
C ALA A 176 8.86 9.11 -1.25
N GLY A 177 9.92 9.19 -0.46
CA GLY A 177 9.84 9.61 0.92
C GLY A 177 11.18 9.45 1.63
N ALA A 178 11.49 10.40 2.50
CA ALA A 178 12.68 10.39 3.34
C ALA A 178 12.31 10.78 4.77
N LEU A 179 13.05 10.24 5.73
CA LEU A 179 13.05 10.72 7.09
C LEU A 179 14.14 11.81 7.20
N LEU A 180 13.71 13.04 7.43
CA LEU A 180 14.62 14.18 7.61
C LEU A 180 14.79 14.46 9.10
N LYS A 181 16.03 14.45 9.59
CA LYS A 181 16.32 14.77 11.00
C LYS A 181 16.05 16.23 11.34
N GLN A 182 16.40 17.12 10.41
CA GLN A 182 16.16 18.54 10.51
C GLN A 182 15.00 18.92 9.62
N ARG A 183 14.24 19.93 10.05
CA ARG A 183 13.16 20.47 9.24
C ARG A 183 13.70 21.08 7.96
N ALA A 184 13.12 20.69 6.85
CA ALA A 184 13.20 21.38 5.58
C ALA A 184 11.80 21.86 5.19
N ARG A 185 11.72 22.97 4.46
CA ARG A 185 10.47 23.52 3.93
C ARG A 185 10.50 23.53 2.42
N THR A 186 9.36 23.38 1.81
CA THR A 186 9.14 23.55 0.38
C THR A 186 9.18 25.04 0.00
N SER A 187 9.20 25.34 -1.29
CA SER A 187 9.13 26.72 -1.79
C SER A 187 7.85 27.47 -1.37
N TRP A 188 6.77 26.72 -1.10
CA TRP A 188 5.48 27.26 -0.64
C TRP A 188 5.30 27.19 0.88
N GLY A 189 6.37 26.90 1.66
CA GLY A 189 6.44 27.03 3.09
C GLY A 189 6.00 25.83 3.92
N GLU A 190 5.52 24.75 3.31
CA GLU A 190 5.10 23.53 4.03
C GLU A 190 6.32 22.70 4.46
N ASP A 191 6.13 21.85 5.47
CA ASP A 191 7.12 20.85 5.86
C ASP A 191 7.39 19.86 4.72
N GLN A 192 8.67 19.66 4.36
CA GLN A 192 9.07 18.80 3.24
C GLN A 192 8.59 17.36 3.37
N ILE A 193 8.54 16.80 4.60
CA ILE A 193 8.03 15.43 4.82
C ILE A 193 6.54 15.39 4.55
N VAL A 194 5.78 16.36 5.02
CA VAL A 194 4.33 16.44 4.83
C VAL A 194 4.00 16.68 3.35
N ALA A 195 4.66 17.64 2.73
CA ALA A 195 4.46 17.96 1.32
C ALA A 195 4.76 16.77 0.42
N SER A 196 5.95 16.19 0.51
CA SER A 196 6.39 15.14 -0.41
C SER A 196 5.76 13.76 -0.16
N GLN A 197 5.28 13.49 1.07
CA GLN A 197 4.75 12.18 1.42
C GLN A 197 3.23 12.15 1.61
N VAL A 198 2.57 13.31 1.75
CA VAL A 198 1.11 13.37 1.94
C VAL A 198 0.45 14.21 0.86
N VAL A 199 0.79 15.51 0.74
CA VAL A 199 0.08 16.44 -0.17
C VAL A 199 0.40 16.14 -1.63
N GLY A 200 1.67 16.01 -2.00
CA GLY A 200 2.09 15.71 -3.37
C GLY A 200 1.55 14.38 -3.90
N PRO A 201 1.65 13.26 -3.15
CA PRO A 201 1.01 12.00 -3.53
C PRO A 201 -0.52 12.11 -3.69
N HIS A 202 -1.20 12.83 -2.81
CA HIS A 202 -2.63 13.08 -2.93
C HIS A 202 -2.95 13.86 -4.22
N LEU A 203 -2.22 14.93 -4.50
CA LEU A 203 -2.36 15.72 -5.72
C LEU A 203 -2.10 14.88 -6.97
N LEU A 204 -0.99 14.14 -7.02
CA LEU A 204 -0.65 13.29 -8.17
C LEU A 204 -1.74 12.22 -8.40
N THR A 205 -2.23 11.58 -7.34
CA THR A 205 -3.35 10.63 -7.44
C THR A 205 -4.59 11.30 -8.04
N SER A 206 -4.99 12.48 -7.54
CA SER A 206 -6.16 13.22 -8.03
C SER A 206 -6.04 13.55 -9.53
N LEU A 207 -4.88 14.01 -9.96
CA LEU A 207 -4.63 14.39 -11.35
C LEU A 207 -4.59 13.19 -12.29
N LEU A 208 -4.11 12.04 -11.83
CA LEU A 208 -4.03 10.79 -12.61
C LEU A 208 -5.29 9.92 -12.52
N LEU A 209 -6.31 10.30 -11.75
CA LEU A 209 -7.55 9.52 -11.64
C LEU A 209 -8.18 9.13 -12.98
N PRO A 210 -8.27 9.99 -14.01
CA PRO A 210 -8.81 9.58 -15.31
C PRO A 210 -8.06 8.38 -15.91
N LEU A 211 -6.71 8.40 -15.86
CA LEU A 211 -5.87 7.31 -16.38
C LEU A 211 -5.95 6.05 -15.53
N LEU A 212 -6.04 6.22 -14.20
CA LEU A 212 -6.22 5.10 -13.25
C LEU A 212 -7.59 4.44 -13.45
N ARG A 213 -8.66 5.21 -13.60
CA ARG A 213 -10.01 4.68 -13.87
C ARG A 213 -10.07 3.95 -15.21
N ALA A 214 -9.44 4.47 -16.26
CA ALA A 214 -9.37 3.82 -17.57
C ALA A 214 -8.69 2.43 -17.54
N ALA A 215 -7.84 2.22 -16.54
CA ALA A 215 -7.12 0.97 -16.33
C ALA A 215 -7.79 0.02 -15.33
N HIS A 216 -8.80 0.47 -14.55
CA HIS A 216 -9.16 -0.13 -13.28
C HIS A 216 -7.92 -0.33 -12.40
N GLY A 217 -7.11 0.72 -12.35
CA GLY A 217 -5.74 0.68 -11.84
C GLY A 217 -5.64 0.57 -10.33
N ARG A 218 -4.41 0.52 -9.86
CA ARG A 218 -4.06 0.39 -8.43
C ARG A 218 -3.15 1.51 -7.99
N VAL A 219 -3.40 2.05 -6.81
CA VAL A 219 -2.51 2.99 -6.12
C VAL A 219 -1.91 2.28 -4.93
N ILE A 220 -0.58 2.21 -4.86
CA ILE A 220 0.15 1.52 -3.80
C ILE A 220 1.01 2.54 -3.07
N THR A 221 0.73 2.75 -1.79
CA THR A 221 1.48 3.69 -0.95
C THR A 221 2.45 2.95 -0.03
N VAL A 222 3.74 3.21 -0.21
CA VAL A 222 4.78 2.68 0.68
C VAL A 222 4.82 3.51 1.95
N SER A 223 4.11 3.03 2.96
CA SER A 223 4.08 3.59 4.30
C SER A 223 5.20 3.01 5.17
N SER A 224 5.00 2.91 6.48
CA SER A 224 6.00 2.39 7.42
C SER A 224 5.32 1.85 8.68
N GLY A 225 5.90 0.80 9.27
CA GLY A 225 5.54 0.35 10.63
C GLY A 225 5.76 1.42 11.71
N GLY A 226 6.59 2.44 11.43
CA GLY A 226 6.76 3.61 12.29
C GLY A 226 5.47 4.40 12.57
N MET A 227 4.41 4.18 11.83
CA MET A 227 3.10 4.81 12.06
C MET A 227 2.34 4.24 13.28
N TYR A 228 2.66 3.03 13.73
CA TYR A 228 1.87 2.36 14.77
C TYR A 228 1.79 3.09 16.12
N PRO A 229 2.86 3.74 16.64
CA PRO A 229 2.77 4.49 17.90
C PRO A 229 2.05 5.84 17.78
N VAL A 230 1.74 6.31 16.58
CA VAL A 230 1.20 7.65 16.34
C VAL A 230 -0.28 7.57 15.97
N GLY A 231 -1.13 8.29 16.72
CA GLY A 231 -2.54 8.48 16.37
C GLY A 231 -2.72 9.53 15.29
N LEU A 232 -3.88 9.51 14.62
CA LEU A 232 -4.24 10.52 13.65
C LEU A 232 -4.32 11.91 14.35
N PRO A 233 -3.64 12.95 13.82
CA PRO A 233 -3.80 14.32 14.34
C PRO A 233 -5.23 14.84 14.11
N TYR A 234 -5.73 15.61 15.06
CA TYR A 234 -7.01 16.31 14.92
C TYR A 234 -6.76 17.70 14.32
N LEU A 235 -7.16 17.89 13.07
CA LEU A 235 -6.80 19.05 12.23
C LEU A 235 -7.90 20.14 12.17
N ALA A 236 -8.57 20.41 13.29
CA ALA A 236 -9.54 21.49 13.36
C ALA A 236 -8.87 22.88 13.45
N GLY A 237 -9.51 23.90 12.87
CA GLY A 237 -8.99 25.27 12.82
C GLY A 237 -7.68 25.36 12.02
N ASP A 238 -6.73 26.12 12.52
CA ASP A 238 -5.43 26.37 11.88
C ASP A 238 -4.37 25.29 12.15
N ARG A 239 -4.79 24.13 12.65
CA ARG A 239 -3.86 23.04 12.94
C ARG A 239 -3.32 22.43 11.65
N SER A 240 -2.02 22.16 11.65
CA SER A 240 -1.32 21.53 10.54
C SER A 240 -0.92 20.09 10.87
N LEU A 241 -0.70 19.31 9.81
CA LEU A 241 -0.06 18.00 9.90
C LEU A 241 1.44 18.14 10.26
N ALA A 242 2.04 19.28 9.94
CA ALA A 242 3.40 19.63 10.34
C ALA A 242 3.48 19.94 11.82
N MET A 243 4.50 19.41 12.48
CA MET A 243 4.78 19.74 13.88
C MET A 243 5.19 21.21 14.03
N PRO A 244 4.94 21.85 15.18
CA PRO A 244 5.49 23.18 15.47
C PRO A 244 7.03 23.19 15.45
N ASP A 245 7.64 24.32 15.03
CA ASP A 245 9.11 24.45 14.96
C ASP A 245 9.78 24.19 16.32
N ALA A 246 9.22 24.73 17.40
CA ALA A 246 9.77 24.60 18.74
C ALA A 246 9.83 23.15 19.29
N SER A 247 9.04 22.24 18.72
CA SER A 247 8.95 20.84 19.16
C SER A 247 9.22 19.84 18.03
N TYR A 248 9.89 20.29 16.97
CA TYR A 248 10.13 19.45 15.79
C TYR A 248 11.02 18.25 16.12
N ASP A 249 10.52 17.09 15.76
CA ASP A 249 11.24 15.82 15.76
C ASP A 249 10.97 15.14 14.41
N GLY A 250 12.01 14.99 13.59
CA GLY A 250 11.87 14.45 12.24
C GLY A 250 11.37 13.01 12.21
N THR A 251 11.68 12.20 13.24
CA THR A 251 11.17 10.82 13.34
C THR A 251 9.68 10.81 13.63
N LYS A 252 9.23 11.67 14.53
CA LYS A 252 7.82 11.82 14.85
C LYS A 252 7.03 12.44 13.68
N GLN A 253 7.61 13.45 13.02
CA GLN A 253 7.01 14.05 11.81
C GLN A 253 6.83 13.00 10.70
N TYR A 254 7.85 12.19 10.47
CA TYR A 254 7.77 11.07 9.52
C TYR A 254 6.66 10.07 9.92
N ALA A 255 6.59 9.68 11.19
CA ALA A 255 5.56 8.78 11.68
C ALA A 255 4.13 9.35 11.52
N ILE A 256 3.94 10.66 11.73
CA ILE A 256 2.68 11.37 11.48
C ILE A 256 2.30 11.30 9.99
N ALA A 257 3.23 11.59 9.10
CA ALA A 257 3.00 11.50 7.65
C ALA A 257 2.63 10.07 7.23
N LYS A 258 3.34 9.05 7.76
CA LYS A 258 3.04 7.64 7.48
C LYS A 258 1.68 7.19 8.02
N ARG A 259 1.24 7.73 9.16
CA ARG A 259 -0.13 7.52 9.68
C ARG A 259 -1.17 8.15 8.75
N ALA A 260 -0.96 9.39 8.33
CA ALA A 260 -1.85 10.08 7.40
C ALA A 260 -2.00 9.32 6.08
N GLN A 261 -0.90 8.79 5.51
CA GLN A 261 -0.91 7.99 4.29
C GLN A 261 -1.85 6.77 4.39
N VAL A 262 -1.78 6.02 5.49
CA VAL A 262 -2.60 4.82 5.68
C VAL A 262 -4.07 5.20 5.84
N THR A 263 -4.38 6.27 6.57
CA THR A 263 -5.75 6.77 6.70
C THR A 263 -6.31 7.27 5.36
N LEU A 264 -5.54 8.06 4.61
CA LEU A 264 -5.93 8.54 3.28
C LEU A 264 -6.12 7.39 2.28
N ASN A 265 -5.34 6.31 2.37
CA ASN A 265 -5.53 5.11 1.56
C ASN A 265 -6.94 4.51 1.73
N GLU A 266 -7.42 4.36 2.96
CA GLU A 266 -8.79 3.88 3.24
C GLU A 266 -9.85 4.87 2.75
N MET A 267 -9.58 6.17 2.89
CA MET A 267 -10.50 7.23 2.46
C MET A 267 -10.60 7.32 0.93
N TRP A 268 -9.48 7.18 0.22
CA TRP A 268 -9.47 7.08 -1.24
C TRP A 268 -10.26 5.86 -1.71
N ALA A 269 -10.01 4.69 -1.12
CA ALA A 269 -10.72 3.45 -1.47
C ALA A 269 -12.25 3.58 -1.33
N ALA A 270 -12.71 4.32 -0.32
CA ALA A 270 -14.14 4.57 -0.12
C ALA A 270 -14.75 5.57 -1.12
N ARG A 271 -13.95 6.50 -1.65
CA ARG A 271 -14.40 7.56 -2.56
C ARG A 271 -14.26 7.18 -4.04
N GLU A 272 -13.33 6.30 -4.36
CA GLU A 272 -12.97 5.92 -5.74
C GLU A 272 -13.09 4.40 -5.96
N PRO A 273 -14.30 3.84 -6.06
CA PRO A 273 -14.51 2.40 -6.16
C PRO A 273 -14.00 1.78 -7.48
N GLN A 274 -13.68 2.59 -8.48
CA GLN A 274 -13.13 2.13 -9.76
C GLN A 274 -11.61 1.94 -9.73
N VAL A 275 -10.94 2.36 -8.65
CA VAL A 275 -9.49 2.26 -8.47
C VAL A 275 -9.21 1.54 -7.16
N HIS A 276 -8.22 0.65 -7.14
CA HIS A 276 -7.85 -0.09 -5.93
C HIS A 276 -6.72 0.61 -5.18
N PHE A 277 -6.92 0.87 -3.91
CA PHE A 277 -5.96 1.57 -3.06
C PHE A 277 -5.38 0.62 -2.02
N HIS A 278 -4.06 0.58 -1.94
CA HIS A 278 -3.32 -0.23 -1.00
C HIS A 278 -2.25 0.61 -0.31
N ALA A 279 -2.11 0.46 0.98
CA ALA A 279 -0.95 0.92 1.70
C ALA A 279 -0.17 -0.30 2.21
N MET A 280 1.14 -0.19 2.33
CA MET A 280 1.96 -1.27 2.86
C MET A 280 3.14 -0.75 3.67
N HIS A 281 3.75 -1.61 4.49
CA HIS A 281 5.07 -1.33 5.03
C HIS A 281 6.06 -2.44 4.67
N PRO A 282 7.31 -2.07 4.31
CA PRO A 282 8.29 -2.99 3.75
C PRO A 282 9.05 -3.83 4.77
N GLY A 283 8.68 -3.73 6.07
CA GLY A 283 9.56 -4.18 7.14
C GLY A 283 10.77 -3.25 7.31
N TRP A 284 11.82 -3.73 7.93
CA TRP A 284 13.07 -3.00 8.14
C TRP A 284 14.07 -3.33 7.02
N ALA A 285 13.99 -2.60 5.93
CA ALA A 285 14.85 -2.78 4.78
C ALA A 285 16.11 -1.89 4.87
N ASP A 286 17.28 -2.46 4.57
CA ASP A 286 18.53 -1.70 4.43
C ASP A 286 18.49 -0.90 3.14
N THR A 287 18.29 0.39 3.28
CA THR A 287 18.21 1.34 2.17
C THR A 287 19.15 2.52 2.42
N PRO A 288 19.57 3.24 1.38
CA PRO A 288 20.35 4.47 1.55
C PRO A 288 19.65 5.50 2.47
N GLY A 289 18.31 5.56 2.42
CA GLY A 289 17.51 6.41 3.31
C GLY A 289 17.64 6.02 4.79
N VAL A 290 17.61 4.74 5.12
CA VAL A 290 17.84 4.23 6.49
C VAL A 290 19.27 4.50 6.93
N ALA A 291 20.24 4.27 6.05
CA ALA A 291 21.65 4.51 6.34
C ALA A 291 21.95 5.97 6.71
N SER A 292 21.34 6.93 6.01
CA SER A 292 21.57 8.37 6.25
C SER A 292 20.74 8.90 7.42
N SER A 293 19.47 8.46 7.55
CA SER A 293 18.53 9.04 8.51
C SER A 293 18.67 8.47 9.92
N ILE A 294 18.90 7.16 10.05
CA ILE A 294 18.97 6.45 11.34
C ILE A 294 20.17 5.51 11.42
N PRO A 295 21.43 6.02 11.29
CA PRO A 295 22.63 5.18 11.22
C PRO A 295 22.86 4.33 12.46
N GLY A 296 22.49 4.79 13.65
CA GLY A 296 22.57 4.01 14.89
C GLY A 296 21.67 2.77 14.87
N PHE A 297 20.41 2.93 14.44
CA PHE A 297 19.50 1.81 14.25
C PHE A 297 20.07 0.82 13.21
N ARG A 298 20.52 1.33 12.06
CA ARG A 298 21.12 0.49 11.02
C ARG A 298 22.28 -0.32 11.55
N LYS A 299 23.22 0.30 12.30
CA LYS A 299 24.41 -0.36 12.85
C LYS A 299 24.03 -1.57 13.72
N VAL A 300 23.01 -1.44 14.57
CA VAL A 300 22.57 -2.51 15.48
C VAL A 300 21.79 -3.58 14.74
N MET A 301 20.90 -3.18 13.82
CA MET A 301 19.95 -4.08 13.18
C MET A 301 20.46 -4.68 11.87
N LEU A 302 21.62 -4.26 11.36
CA LEU A 302 22.17 -4.68 10.06
C LEU A 302 22.10 -6.20 9.80
N PRO A 303 22.43 -7.08 10.79
CA PRO A 303 22.39 -8.52 10.57
C PRO A 303 20.97 -9.08 10.26
N VAL A 304 19.93 -8.34 10.63
CA VAL A 304 18.52 -8.77 10.49
C VAL A 304 17.71 -7.88 9.55
N LEU A 305 18.30 -6.82 9.02
CA LEU A 305 17.63 -5.99 8.01
C LEU A 305 17.33 -6.80 6.75
N ARG A 306 16.23 -6.44 6.09
CA ARG A 306 15.84 -6.96 4.77
C ARG A 306 16.70 -6.30 3.70
N SER A 307 16.91 -6.99 2.60
CA SER A 307 17.35 -6.36 1.35
C SER A 307 16.28 -5.43 0.79
N SER A 308 16.65 -4.54 -0.12
CA SER A 308 15.69 -3.71 -0.85
C SER A 308 14.69 -4.55 -1.66
N ALA A 309 15.11 -5.71 -2.18
CA ALA A 309 14.26 -6.63 -2.90
C ALA A 309 13.20 -7.28 -2.00
N GLU A 310 13.58 -7.76 -0.81
CA GLU A 310 12.63 -8.28 0.19
C GLU A 310 11.65 -7.19 0.67
N GLY A 311 12.11 -5.93 0.78
CA GLY A 311 11.24 -4.79 1.10
C GLY A 311 10.27 -4.43 -0.02
N ALA A 312 10.66 -4.63 -1.28
CA ALA A 312 9.86 -4.36 -2.46
C ALA A 312 8.86 -5.48 -2.82
N ASP A 313 9.04 -6.67 -2.29
CA ASP A 313 8.24 -7.85 -2.63
C ASP A 313 6.73 -7.60 -2.55
N THR A 314 6.25 -7.09 -1.41
CA THR A 314 4.81 -6.82 -1.23
C THR A 314 4.31 -5.73 -2.19
N VAL A 315 5.13 -4.72 -2.53
CA VAL A 315 4.74 -3.69 -3.53
C VAL A 315 4.56 -4.32 -4.90
N ALA A 316 5.54 -5.13 -5.33
CA ALA A 316 5.51 -5.79 -6.62
C ALA A 316 4.36 -6.83 -6.71
N TRP A 317 4.12 -7.55 -5.63
CA TRP A 317 2.98 -8.47 -5.52
C TRP A 317 1.64 -7.73 -5.60
N LEU A 318 1.46 -6.63 -4.85
CA LEU A 318 0.24 -5.80 -4.90
C LEU A 318 0.00 -5.22 -6.31
N ALA A 319 1.07 -4.94 -7.05
CA ALA A 319 0.96 -4.44 -8.42
C ALA A 319 0.43 -5.50 -9.40
N ALA A 320 0.72 -6.78 -9.18
CA ALA A 320 0.51 -7.85 -10.15
C ALA A 320 -0.55 -8.88 -9.77
N ASP A 321 -0.79 -9.13 -8.47
CA ASP A 321 -1.65 -10.23 -8.00
C ASP A 321 -3.15 -9.91 -8.13
N ASP A 322 -3.94 -10.90 -8.49
CA ASP A 322 -5.39 -10.75 -8.70
C ASP A 322 -6.15 -10.42 -7.40
N LEU A 323 -5.68 -10.93 -6.23
CA LEU A 323 -6.28 -10.61 -4.95
C LEU A 323 -6.21 -9.10 -4.66
N ALA A 324 -5.10 -8.44 -5.02
CA ALA A 324 -4.98 -7.00 -4.93
C ALA A 324 -5.94 -6.27 -5.89
N GLY A 325 -6.29 -6.90 -7.02
CA GLY A 325 -7.25 -6.37 -8.00
C GLY A 325 -8.72 -6.47 -7.57
N ILE A 326 -9.04 -7.19 -6.50
CA ILE A 326 -10.42 -7.35 -5.98
C ILE A 326 -10.59 -6.80 -4.56
N THR A 327 -9.52 -6.28 -3.96
CA THR A 327 -9.54 -5.66 -2.64
C THR A 327 -9.14 -4.19 -2.73
N SER A 328 -9.58 -3.37 -1.78
CA SER A 328 -9.20 -1.97 -1.71
C SER A 328 -9.17 -1.48 -0.25
N GLY A 329 -8.47 -0.40 0.04
CA GLY A 329 -8.41 0.21 1.36
C GLY A 329 -7.62 -0.59 2.40
N ARG A 330 -6.80 -1.56 1.99
CA ARG A 330 -6.09 -2.44 2.93
C ARG A 330 -4.67 -1.96 3.19
N PHE A 331 -4.19 -2.33 4.39
CA PHE A 331 -2.80 -2.14 4.80
C PHE A 331 -2.08 -3.49 4.86
N TRP A 332 -0.91 -3.59 4.25
CA TRP A 332 -0.23 -4.86 4.00
C TRP A 332 1.19 -4.89 4.56
N CYS A 333 1.61 -6.07 4.97
CA CYS A 333 3.00 -6.43 5.20
C CYS A 333 3.20 -7.89 4.89
N ASP A 334 4.23 -8.22 4.10
CA ASP A 334 4.55 -9.60 3.75
C ASP A 334 3.35 -10.33 3.14
N ARG A 335 2.70 -9.68 2.14
CA ARG A 335 1.53 -10.16 1.41
C ARG A 335 0.31 -10.51 2.28
N HIS A 336 0.29 -10.08 3.55
CA HIS A 336 -0.81 -10.27 4.48
C HIS A 336 -1.41 -8.93 4.90
N VAL A 337 -2.73 -8.89 5.02
CA VAL A 337 -3.44 -7.73 5.57
C VAL A 337 -3.07 -7.54 7.04
N ARG A 338 -2.76 -6.31 7.43
CA ARG A 338 -2.40 -5.95 8.80
C ARG A 338 -3.38 -4.93 9.38
N PRO A 339 -3.63 -4.99 10.69
CA PRO A 339 -4.39 -3.95 11.35
C PRO A 339 -3.65 -2.62 11.27
N ILE A 340 -4.37 -1.53 11.02
CA ILE A 340 -3.78 -0.18 11.01
C ILE A 340 -3.54 0.37 12.43
N HIS A 341 -4.13 -0.23 13.45
CA HIS A 341 -3.98 0.13 14.85
C HIS A 341 -3.52 -1.08 15.67
N LYS A 342 -2.33 -0.97 16.27
CA LYS A 342 -1.83 -1.93 17.27
C LYS A 342 -2.00 -1.43 18.70
N LEU A 343 -2.22 -0.12 18.90
CA LEU A 343 -2.41 0.51 20.21
C LEU A 343 -3.83 1.09 20.33
N PRO A 344 -4.55 0.81 21.43
CA PRO A 344 -5.90 1.37 21.65
C PRO A 344 -5.95 2.89 21.57
N ALA A 345 -4.91 3.58 22.06
CA ALA A 345 -4.81 5.03 22.03
C ALA A 345 -4.82 5.60 20.60
N THR A 346 -4.21 4.91 19.63
CA THR A 346 -4.22 5.34 18.22
C THR A 346 -5.59 5.15 17.58
N LYS A 347 -6.29 4.07 17.93
CA LYS A 347 -7.66 3.80 17.47
C LYS A 347 -8.65 4.86 17.96
N LYS A 348 -8.52 5.31 19.22
CA LYS A 348 -9.39 6.37 19.80
C LYS A 348 -9.27 7.71 19.05
N ARG A 349 -8.12 7.99 18.42
CA ARG A 349 -7.89 9.22 17.66
C ARG A 349 -8.33 9.14 16.20
N ASP A 350 -8.61 7.95 15.70
CA ASP A 350 -9.03 7.71 14.32
C ASP A 350 -10.56 7.72 14.22
N THR A 351 -11.15 8.90 14.41
CA THR A 351 -12.59 9.13 14.36
C THR A 351 -13.02 9.55 12.94
N PRO A 352 -14.29 9.32 12.55
CA PRO A 352 -14.80 9.81 11.28
C PRO A 352 -14.58 11.31 11.07
N GLU A 353 -14.73 12.10 12.13
CA GLU A 353 -14.48 13.54 12.10
C GLU A 353 -13.00 13.87 11.85
N ALA A 354 -12.07 13.20 12.54
CA ALA A 354 -10.63 13.42 12.35
C ALA A 354 -10.19 13.03 10.93
N ARG A 355 -10.76 11.99 10.37
CA ARG A 355 -10.53 11.57 8.97
C ARG A 355 -11.02 12.63 7.99
N GLU A 356 -12.24 13.14 8.17
CA GLU A 356 -12.79 14.18 7.31
C GLU A 356 -12.01 15.49 7.38
N LEU A 357 -11.51 15.86 8.57
CA LEU A 357 -10.61 17.00 8.76
C LEU A 357 -9.28 16.78 8.03
N LEU A 358 -8.71 15.57 8.07
CA LEU A 358 -7.50 15.24 7.32
C LEU A 358 -7.75 15.36 5.81
N TRP A 359 -8.87 14.84 5.31
CA TRP A 359 -9.22 14.93 3.89
C TRP A 359 -9.31 16.38 3.43
N LYS A 360 -10.11 17.19 4.11
CA LYS A 360 -10.26 18.61 3.80
C LYS A 360 -8.94 19.38 3.91
N TRP A 361 -8.10 19.01 4.84
CA TRP A 361 -6.79 19.63 5.03
C TRP A 361 -5.87 19.34 3.83
N VAL A 362 -5.78 18.08 3.38
CA VAL A 362 -4.91 17.71 2.27
C VAL A 362 -5.44 18.24 0.93
N GLU A 363 -6.76 18.30 0.73
CA GLU A 363 -7.35 18.92 -0.46
C GLU A 363 -7.04 20.42 -0.55
N ARG A 364 -7.19 21.16 0.56
CA ARG A 364 -6.77 22.58 0.59
C ARG A 364 -5.29 22.73 0.29
N GLY A 365 -4.43 21.90 0.89
CA GLY A 365 -3.00 21.90 0.60
C GLY A 365 -2.71 21.67 -0.89
N ALA A 366 -3.39 20.73 -1.52
CA ALA A 366 -3.25 20.42 -2.93
C ALA A 366 -3.72 21.56 -3.86
N GLN A 367 -4.60 22.44 -3.39
CA GLN A 367 -5.13 23.60 -4.14
C GLN A 367 -4.28 24.87 -3.99
N THR A 368 -3.35 24.93 -3.04
CA THR A 368 -2.63 26.14 -2.63
C THR A 368 -1.87 26.83 -3.78
N LEU A 369 -1.63 26.17 -4.91
CA LEU A 369 -0.93 26.72 -6.09
C LEU A 369 -1.75 26.53 -7.39
N ALA A 370 -3.06 26.57 -7.29
CA ALA A 370 -3.94 26.54 -8.46
C ALA A 370 -4.09 27.91 -9.11
#